data_0cd9367f7c3df6f47f451e53014698bc
#
_entry.id   0cd9367f7c3df6f47f451e53014698bc
#
_cell.length_a   1.000
_cell.length_b   1.000
_cell.length_c   1.000
_cell.angle_alpha   90.00
_cell.angle_beta   90.00
_cell.angle_gamma   90.00
#
_symmetry.space_group_name_H-M   'P 1'
#
loop_
_entity.id
_entity.type
_entity.pdbx_description
1 polymer ?
#
loop_
_entity_poly.entity_id
_entity_poly.type
_entity_poly.pdbx_seq_one_letter_code
_entity_poly.pdbx_strand_id
1 'polypeptide(L)'
;FKDINPITPIHYLLIPKQHICCAAKITPENSAVVGHIYEVAAKIAEKEGITDGYRIVTNCGENAGQTVFHLHFHMLAGVKMGWGADAVQPVEE
;
A
#
# COMPACT_ATOMS: atom_id res chain seq x y z
N PHE A 1 -8.91 -0.17 4.76
CA PHE A 1 -9.14 0.47 6.07
C PHE A 1 -7.90 1.20 6.54
N LYS A 2 -8.06 2.08 7.51
CA LYS A 2 -6.92 2.84 8.03
C LYS A 2 -6.00 1.95 8.85
N ASP A 3 -4.69 2.18 8.71
CA ASP A 3 -3.71 1.45 9.50
C ASP A 3 -3.76 1.95 10.95
N ILE A 4 -3.68 1.03 11.89
CA ILE A 4 -3.69 1.38 13.31
C ILE A 4 -2.35 1.90 13.80
N ASN A 5 -1.28 1.65 13.03
CA ASN A 5 0.05 2.18 13.33
C ASN A 5 0.57 2.95 12.13
N PRO A 6 -0.05 4.11 11.82
CA PRO A 6 0.29 4.81 10.58
C PRO A 6 1.71 5.38 10.60
N ILE A 7 2.38 5.28 9.47
CA ILE A 7 3.71 5.88 9.31
C ILE A 7 3.64 7.22 8.61
N THR A 8 2.46 7.58 8.08
CA THR A 8 2.20 8.90 7.50
C THR A 8 0.86 9.37 8.03
N PRO A 9 0.56 10.69 7.95
CA PRO A 9 -0.73 11.20 8.43
C PRO A 9 -1.94 10.50 7.83
N ILE A 10 -1.84 10.08 6.56
CA ILE A 10 -2.87 9.30 5.91
C ILE A 10 -2.24 7.96 5.54
N HIS A 11 -2.77 6.89 6.07
CA HIS A 11 -2.22 5.56 5.85
C HIS A 11 -3.35 4.55 5.82
N TYR A 12 -3.67 4.05 4.63
CA TYR A 12 -4.69 3.03 4.44
C TYR A 12 -4.05 1.70 4.07
N LEU A 13 -4.69 0.62 4.49
CA LEU A 13 -4.36 -0.72 4.03
C LEU A 13 -5.43 -1.17 3.05
N LEU A 14 -5.00 -1.59 1.88
CA LEU A 14 -5.88 -2.08 0.82
C LEU A 14 -5.60 -3.57 0.64
N ILE A 15 -6.60 -4.38 0.94
CA ILE A 15 -6.42 -5.83 1.04
C ILE A 15 -7.47 -6.52 0.19
N PRO A 16 -7.08 -7.37 -0.77
CA PRO A 16 -8.07 -8.15 -1.52
C PRO A 16 -8.67 -9.22 -0.63
N LYS A 17 -9.93 -9.55 -0.89
CA LYS A 17 -10.58 -10.64 -0.17
C LYS A 17 -10.01 -11.99 -0.58
N GLN A 18 -9.61 -12.12 -1.85
CA GLN A 18 -8.99 -13.34 -2.34
C GLN A 18 -7.64 -13.52 -1.66
N HIS A 19 -7.36 -14.73 -1.20
CA HIS A 19 -6.08 -14.99 -0.54
C HIS A 19 -4.98 -15.12 -1.59
N ILE A 20 -4.04 -14.21 -1.55
CA ILE A 20 -2.82 -14.24 -2.35
C ILE A 20 -1.71 -13.91 -1.35
N CYS A 21 -0.69 -14.73 -1.31
CA CYS A 21 0.38 -14.58 -0.31
C CYS A 21 1.11 -13.24 -0.47
N CYS A 22 1.51 -12.89 -1.68
CA CYS A 22 2.36 -11.73 -1.91
C CYS A 22 2.40 -11.43 -3.41
N ALA A 23 3.08 -10.35 -3.77
CA ALA A 23 3.14 -9.91 -5.16
C ALA A 23 3.76 -10.97 -6.09
N ALA A 24 4.66 -11.80 -5.58
CA ALA A 24 5.28 -12.84 -6.38
C ALA A 24 4.31 -13.92 -6.86
N LYS A 25 3.12 -13.98 -6.26
CA LYS A 25 2.08 -14.96 -6.61
C LYS A 25 1.01 -14.38 -7.51
N ILE A 26 1.21 -13.18 -8.04
CA ILE A 26 0.27 -12.59 -8.98
C ILE A 26 0.48 -13.25 -10.34
N THR A 27 -0.62 -13.66 -10.96
CA THR A 27 -0.64 -14.37 -12.23
C THR A 27 -1.66 -13.73 -13.15
N PRO A 28 -1.69 -14.08 -14.44
CA PRO A 28 -2.76 -13.56 -15.32
C PRO A 28 -4.17 -13.86 -14.82
N GLU A 29 -4.34 -14.94 -14.04
CA GLU A 29 -5.65 -15.33 -13.52
C GLU A 29 -6.12 -14.46 -12.37
N ASN A 30 -5.19 -13.82 -11.65
CA ASN A 30 -5.58 -13.00 -10.49
C ASN A 30 -5.12 -11.55 -10.57
N SER A 31 -4.47 -11.15 -11.65
CA SER A 31 -3.88 -9.80 -11.75
C SER A 31 -4.94 -8.69 -11.73
N ALA A 32 -6.17 -8.98 -12.11
CA ALA A 32 -7.24 -7.98 -12.06
C ALA A 32 -7.48 -7.47 -10.64
N VAL A 33 -7.15 -8.28 -9.63
CA VAL A 33 -7.25 -7.88 -8.23
C VAL A 33 -6.37 -6.65 -7.96
N VAL A 34 -5.16 -6.63 -8.53
CA VAL A 34 -4.24 -5.51 -8.34
C VAL A 34 -4.80 -4.25 -8.99
N GLY A 35 -5.35 -4.37 -10.19
CA GLY A 35 -5.98 -3.23 -10.86
C GLY A 35 -7.10 -2.66 -10.02
N HIS A 36 -7.91 -3.53 -9.44
CA HIS A 36 -9.01 -3.10 -8.58
C HIS A 36 -8.50 -2.36 -7.34
N ILE A 37 -7.40 -2.83 -6.76
CA ILE A 37 -6.77 -2.15 -5.61
C ILE A 37 -6.42 -0.70 -5.99
N TYR A 38 -5.84 -0.50 -7.18
CA TYR A 38 -5.47 0.84 -7.62
C TYR A 38 -6.70 1.72 -7.89
N GLU A 39 -7.78 1.13 -8.40
CA GLU A 39 -9.03 1.85 -8.59
C GLU A 39 -9.59 2.32 -7.24
N VAL A 40 -9.53 1.45 -6.24
CA VAL A 40 -10.00 1.79 -4.90
C VAL A 40 -9.14 2.91 -4.31
N ALA A 41 -7.83 2.82 -4.49
CA ALA A 41 -6.92 3.87 -4.00
C ALA A 41 -7.26 5.22 -4.62
N ALA A 42 -7.55 5.24 -5.92
CA ALA A 42 -7.92 6.48 -6.61
C ALA A 42 -9.20 7.06 -6.04
N LYS A 43 -10.18 6.20 -5.72
CA LYS A 43 -11.44 6.66 -5.13
C LYS A 43 -11.22 7.20 -3.72
N ILE A 44 -10.35 6.57 -2.95
CA ILE A 44 -10.04 7.06 -1.61
C ILE A 44 -9.37 8.44 -1.71
N ALA A 45 -8.44 8.60 -2.64
CA ALA A 45 -7.76 9.87 -2.83
C ALA A 45 -8.75 10.97 -3.16
N GLU A 46 -9.70 10.69 -4.02
CA GLU A 46 -10.72 11.67 -4.40
C GLU A 46 -11.59 12.02 -3.20
N LYS A 47 -12.05 11.01 -2.48
CA LYS A 47 -12.94 11.22 -1.33
C LYS A 47 -12.24 11.99 -0.21
N GLU A 48 -10.96 11.71 0.02
CA GLU A 48 -10.21 12.33 1.10
C GLU A 48 -9.58 13.66 0.69
N GLY A 49 -9.76 14.08 -0.56
CA GLY A 49 -9.19 15.32 -1.04
C GLY A 49 -7.67 15.30 -1.16
N ILE A 50 -7.10 14.14 -1.44
CA ILE A 50 -5.65 14.03 -1.58
C ILE A 50 -5.28 14.51 -2.99
N THR A 51 -4.78 15.73 -3.08
CA THR A 51 -4.44 16.34 -4.37
C THR A 51 -2.96 16.46 -4.60
N ASP A 52 -2.15 16.29 -3.56
CA ASP A 52 -0.70 16.49 -3.64
C ASP A 52 0.07 15.24 -3.99
N GLY A 53 -0.60 14.10 -3.95
CA GLY A 53 0.03 12.85 -4.29
C GLY A 53 -0.06 11.81 -3.18
N TYR A 54 0.10 10.57 -3.56
CA TYR A 54 0.12 9.48 -2.61
C TYR A 54 1.03 8.38 -3.16
N ARG A 55 1.44 7.50 -2.29
CA ARG A 55 2.32 6.39 -2.65
C ARG A 55 1.64 5.09 -2.29
N ILE A 56 1.78 4.11 -3.18
CA ILE A 56 1.26 2.77 -2.93
C ILE A 56 2.46 1.83 -2.86
N VAL A 57 2.52 1.04 -1.77
CA VAL A 57 3.64 0.14 -1.51
C VAL A 57 3.09 -1.22 -1.15
N THR A 58 3.64 -2.26 -1.74
CA THR A 58 3.45 -3.62 -1.25
C THR A 58 4.82 -4.25 -1.05
N ASN A 59 4.98 -4.96 0.05
CA ASN A 59 6.24 -5.63 0.36
C ASN A 59 6.08 -7.11 0.06
N CYS A 60 7.01 -7.65 -0.71
CA CYS A 60 6.98 -9.05 -1.09
C CYS A 60 8.20 -9.74 -0.52
N GLY A 61 7.97 -10.64 0.43
CA GLY A 61 9.03 -11.44 1.02
C GLY A 61 9.64 -10.82 2.26
N GLU A 62 10.36 -11.66 2.98
CA GLU A 62 10.91 -11.31 4.27
C GLU A 62 11.93 -10.18 4.19
N ASN A 63 12.81 -10.21 3.17
CA ASN A 63 13.82 -9.17 3.03
C ASN A 63 13.24 -7.81 2.68
N ALA A 64 12.01 -7.79 2.18
CA ALA A 64 11.32 -6.53 1.89
C ALA A 64 10.45 -6.07 3.06
N GLY A 65 10.46 -6.82 4.16
CA GLY A 65 9.74 -6.44 5.36
C GLY A 65 8.32 -6.97 5.43
N GLN A 66 7.98 -7.96 4.61
CA GLN A 66 6.65 -8.55 4.69
C GLN A 66 6.56 -9.42 5.93
N THR A 67 5.63 -9.11 6.81
CA THR A 67 5.42 -9.87 8.05
C THR A 67 4.08 -10.60 8.05
N VAL A 68 3.13 -10.15 7.27
CA VAL A 68 1.82 -10.80 7.12
C VAL A 68 1.74 -11.34 5.70
N PHE A 69 1.53 -12.65 5.56
CA PHE A 69 1.59 -13.31 4.25
C PHE A 69 0.22 -13.43 3.63
N HIS A 70 -0.43 -12.29 3.50
CA HIS A 70 -1.62 -12.05 2.72
C HIS A 70 -1.38 -10.72 2.02
N LEU A 71 -1.48 -10.72 0.69
CA LEU A 71 -1.18 -9.56 -0.14
C LEU A 71 -1.92 -8.34 0.39
N HIS A 72 -1.19 -7.27 0.63
CA HIS A 72 -1.78 -6.01 1.04
C HIS A 72 -0.92 -4.86 0.54
N PHE A 73 -1.56 -3.73 0.37
CA PHE A 73 -0.94 -2.53 -0.16
C PHE A 73 -1.13 -1.41 0.83
N HIS A 74 -0.04 -0.66 1.06
CA HIS A 74 -0.11 0.54 1.89
C HIS A 74 -0.32 1.73 0.98
N MET A 75 -1.29 2.57 1.30
CA MET A 75 -1.50 3.83 0.62
C MET A 75 -1.10 4.93 1.59
N LEU A 76 -0.06 5.67 1.24
CA LEU A 76 0.57 6.65 2.12
C LEU A 76 0.41 8.05 1.54
N ALA A 77 0.00 9.00 2.37
CA ALA A 77 -0.19 10.37 1.92
C ALA A 77 -0.14 11.33 3.10
N GLY A 78 -0.22 12.61 2.80
CA GLY A 78 -0.34 13.65 3.83
C GLY A 78 0.98 14.26 4.23
N VAL A 79 2.08 13.85 3.61
CA VAL A 79 3.40 14.38 3.91
C VAL A 79 4.26 14.24 2.66
N LYS A 80 5.23 15.11 2.49
CA LYS A 80 6.17 14.97 1.40
C LYS A 80 7.09 13.78 1.68
N MET A 81 7.21 12.89 0.72
CA MET A 81 8.03 11.70 0.82
C MET A 81 9.18 11.78 -0.16
N GLY A 82 10.34 11.28 0.24
CA GLY A 82 11.48 11.17 -0.65
C GLY A 82 11.36 9.95 -1.55
N TRP A 83 12.37 9.72 -2.36
CA TRP A 83 12.46 8.57 -3.26
C TRP A 83 13.29 7.48 -2.61
N GLY A 84 12.88 6.22 -2.79
CA GLY A 84 13.67 5.07 -2.37
C GLY A 84 13.19 4.44 -1.08
N ALA A 85 13.96 3.51 -0.57
CA ALA A 85 13.58 2.69 0.58
C ALA A 85 13.45 3.51 1.86
N ASP A 86 14.33 4.47 2.07
CA ASP A 86 14.28 5.30 3.28
C ASP A 86 12.99 6.07 3.38
N ALA A 87 12.37 6.38 2.24
CA ALA A 87 11.20 7.21 2.22
C ALA A 87 9.97 6.51 2.78
N VAL A 88 10.00 5.19 2.87
CA VAL A 88 8.88 4.41 3.38
C VAL A 88 9.21 3.73 4.71
N GLN A 89 10.37 4.02 5.26
CA GLN A 89 10.71 3.51 6.58
C GLN A 89 10.03 4.37 7.62
N PRO A 90 9.59 3.77 8.72
CA PRO A 90 9.19 4.59 9.85
C PRO A 90 10.39 5.44 10.22
N VAL A 91 10.14 6.70 10.34
CA VAL A 91 11.24 7.58 10.60
C VAL A 91 11.56 7.52 12.05
N GLU A 92 12.76 7.18 12.34
CA GLU A 92 13.15 7.08 13.69
C GLU A 92 13.71 8.35 14.20
N GLU A 93 13.58 9.42 13.56
CA GLU A 93 14.12 10.63 14.06
C GLU A 93 13.48 11.13 15.27
#